data_75bdb01eb14b802219d42b95bb4baab7
#
_entry.id   75bdb01eb14b802219d42b95bb4baab7
#
_cell.length_a   1.000
_cell.length_b   1.000
_cell.length_c   1.000
_cell.angle_alpha   90.00
_cell.angle_beta   90.00
_cell.angle_gamma   90.00
#
_symmetry.space_group_name_H-M   'P 1'
#
loop_
_entity.id
_entity.type
_entity.pdbx_description
1 polymer ?
#
loop_
_entity_poly.entity_id
_entity_poly.type
_entity_poly.pdbx_seq_one_letter_code
_entity_poly.pdbx_strand_id
1 'polypeptide(L)'
;RLVGSEMCIRDRHIQDYLSANCFGDYVSRGGLDAKVRELLTFSMLLTLGGCEPQLRGHIQGNLNVGNDKRTLLAVVTQLLPYAGYPRTLNAIACLNEAIPENE
;
A
#
# COMPACT_ATOMS: atom_id res chain seq x y z
N ARG A 1 -6.96 -4.62 -12.44
CA ARG A 1 -6.25 -5.57 -12.20
C ARG A 1 -6.00 -6.39 -13.37
N LEU A 2 -5.28 -6.91 -13.56
CA LEU A 2 -5.01 -7.46 -14.53
C LEU A 2 -5.24 -8.54 -14.71
N VAL A 3 -5.49 -8.46 -14.87
CA VAL A 3 -5.37 -9.11 -15.19
C VAL A 3 -5.40 -10.39 -15.17
N GLY A 4 -6.38 -10.84 -14.82
CA GLY A 4 -6.56 -12.17 -14.66
C GLY A 4 -5.98 -12.99 -15.73
N SER A 5 -6.24 -12.65 -16.89
CA SER A 5 -5.79 -13.48 -17.97
C SER A 5 -4.28 -13.53 -18.05
N GLU A 6 -3.66 -12.44 -17.75
CA GLU A 6 -2.22 -12.45 -17.79
C GLU A 6 -1.64 -13.18 -16.64
N MET A 7 -2.33 -13.18 -15.53
CA MET A 7 -1.86 -13.89 -14.39
C MET A 7 -1.77 -15.31 -14.69
N CYS A 8 -2.59 -15.71 -15.57
CA CYS A 8 -2.57 -16.96 -16.14
C CYS A 8 -2.43 -18.13 -15.22
N ILE A 9 -2.44 -19.28 -15.79
CA ILE A 9 -2.45 -20.53 -15.07
C ILE A 9 -1.22 -20.67 -14.22
N ARG A 10 -0.11 -20.19 -14.72
CA ARG A 10 1.17 -20.32 -14.07
C ARG A 10 1.20 -19.67 -12.71
N ASP A 11 0.51 -18.54 -12.60
CA ASP A 11 0.54 -17.75 -11.36
C ASP A 11 -0.67 -17.99 -10.48
N ARG A 12 -1.55 -18.88 -10.87
CA ARG A 12 -2.81 -19.07 -10.18
C ARG A 12 -2.62 -19.41 -8.71
N HIS A 13 -1.68 -20.28 -8.38
CA HIS A 13 -1.52 -20.69 -7.00
C HIS A 13 -1.08 -19.52 -6.11
N ILE A 14 -0.27 -18.61 -6.64
CA ILE A 14 0.11 -17.42 -5.91
C ILE A 14 -1.10 -16.51 -5.70
N GLN A 15 -1.92 -16.36 -6.74
CA GLN A 15 -3.13 -15.55 -6.63
C GLN A 15 -4.11 -16.15 -5.63
N ASP A 16 -4.21 -17.47 -5.60
CA ASP A 16 -5.09 -18.14 -4.65
C ASP A 16 -4.61 -17.92 -3.22
N TYR A 17 -3.30 -18.00 -2.99
CA TYR A 17 -2.76 -17.72 -1.66
C TYR A 17 -3.01 -16.26 -1.27
N LEU A 18 -2.82 -15.35 -2.19
CA LEU A 18 -3.05 -13.93 -1.94
C LEU A 18 -4.50 -13.70 -1.54
N SER A 19 -5.43 -14.29 -2.29
CA SER A 19 -6.85 -14.15 -1.99
C SER A 19 -7.21 -14.73 -0.64
N ALA A 20 -6.79 -15.97 -0.38
CA ALA A 20 -7.18 -16.67 0.84
C ALA A 20 -6.45 -16.14 2.05
N ASN A 21 -5.15 -15.94 1.94
CA ASN A 21 -4.34 -15.57 3.10
C ASN A 21 -4.34 -14.08 3.36
N CYS A 22 -3.91 -13.29 2.37
CA CYS A 22 -3.79 -11.85 2.57
C CYS A 22 -5.16 -11.21 2.74
N PHE A 23 -6.03 -11.40 1.77
CA PHE A 23 -7.34 -10.73 1.80
C PHE A 23 -8.34 -11.45 2.68
N GLY A 24 -8.24 -12.78 2.78
CA GLY A 24 -9.18 -13.54 3.60
C GLY A 24 -8.79 -13.56 5.06
N ASP A 25 -7.59 -14.02 5.35
CA ASP A 25 -7.18 -14.26 6.76
C ASP A 25 -6.77 -12.99 7.48
N TYR A 26 -6.00 -12.13 6.81
CA TYR A 26 -5.44 -10.98 7.51
C TYR A 26 -6.24 -9.70 7.34
N VAL A 27 -6.65 -9.38 6.13
CA VAL A 27 -7.33 -8.10 5.92
C VAL A 27 -8.73 -8.09 6.53
N SER A 28 -9.43 -9.22 6.53
CA SER A 28 -10.79 -9.24 7.02
C SER A 28 -10.94 -9.60 8.48
N ARG A 29 -9.85 -9.91 9.17
CA ARG A 29 -9.96 -10.25 10.58
C ARG A 29 -10.31 -9.03 11.42
N GLY A 30 -10.85 -9.26 12.63
CA GLY A 30 -11.18 -8.17 13.53
C GLY A 30 -9.96 -7.59 14.22
N GLY A 31 -10.18 -6.61 15.06
CA GLY A 31 -9.13 -6.02 15.88
C GLY A 31 -8.69 -4.64 15.42
N LEU A 32 -8.43 -4.48 14.15
CA LEU A 32 -8.05 -3.18 13.58
C LEU A 32 -9.05 -2.83 12.48
N ASP A 33 -9.42 -1.57 12.41
CA ASP A 33 -10.35 -1.18 11.36
C ASP A 33 -9.59 -0.95 10.05
N ALA A 34 -10.36 -0.74 8.98
CA ALA A 34 -9.78 -0.64 7.65
C ALA A 34 -8.82 0.55 7.51
N LYS A 35 -9.14 1.65 8.18
CA LYS A 35 -8.27 2.84 8.09
C LYS A 35 -6.89 2.55 8.67
N VAL A 36 -6.86 1.92 9.83
CA VAL A 36 -5.60 1.59 10.49
C VAL A 36 -4.84 0.54 9.69
N ARG A 37 -5.55 -0.46 9.16
CA ARG A 37 -4.88 -1.49 8.37
C ARG A 37 -4.21 -0.93 7.14
N GLU A 38 -4.87 -0.01 6.45
CA GLU A 38 -4.28 0.58 5.26
C GLU A 38 -3.09 1.47 5.60
N LEU A 39 -3.15 2.18 6.73
CA LEU A 39 -1.99 2.95 7.17
C LEU A 39 -0.82 2.05 7.49
N LEU A 40 -1.07 0.94 8.17
CA LEU A 40 -0.01 -0.01 8.51
C LEU A 40 0.60 -0.62 7.27
N THR A 41 -0.23 -1.01 6.31
CA THR A 41 0.27 -1.62 5.08
C THR A 41 1.09 -0.62 4.28
N PHE A 42 0.61 0.61 4.18
CA PHE A 42 1.36 1.69 3.53
C PHE A 42 2.73 1.87 4.20
N SER A 43 2.74 1.90 5.53
CA SER A 43 3.97 2.07 6.30
C SER A 43 4.96 0.92 6.06
N MET A 44 4.45 -0.30 6.06
CA MET A 44 5.29 -1.47 5.85
C MET A 44 5.89 -1.48 4.44
N LEU A 45 5.08 -1.17 3.44
CA LEU A 45 5.55 -1.21 2.05
C LEU A 45 6.57 -0.12 1.77
N LEU A 46 6.34 1.07 2.29
CA LEU A 46 7.27 2.16 2.07
C LEU A 46 8.62 1.86 2.76
N THR A 47 8.56 1.29 3.95
CA THR A 47 9.77 0.98 4.71
C THR A 47 10.53 -0.20 4.09
N LEU A 48 9.80 -1.19 3.59
CA LEU A 48 10.40 -2.33 2.93
C LEU A 48 11.15 -1.90 1.66
N GLY A 49 10.51 -1.07 0.85
CA GLY A 49 11.11 -0.57 -0.37
C GLY A 49 11.10 -1.58 -1.49
N GLY A 50 11.28 -1.11 -2.71
CA GLY A 50 11.35 -1.99 -3.87
C GLY A 50 10.00 -2.57 -4.27
N CYS A 51 8.92 -2.03 -3.74
CA CYS A 51 7.58 -2.53 -4.05
C CYS A 51 6.64 -1.38 -4.38
N GLU A 52 7.10 -0.48 -5.24
CA GLU A 52 6.33 0.70 -5.61
C GLU A 52 4.98 0.39 -6.22
N PRO A 53 4.83 -0.64 -7.06
CA PRO A 53 3.48 -0.95 -7.56
C PRO A 53 2.50 -1.27 -6.45
N GLN A 54 2.92 -2.05 -5.45
CA GLN A 54 2.07 -2.38 -4.32
C GLN A 54 1.83 -1.16 -3.46
N LEU A 55 2.84 -0.33 -3.31
CA LEU A 55 2.70 0.92 -2.57
C LEU A 55 1.64 1.81 -3.20
N ARG A 56 1.66 1.95 -4.53
CA ARG A 56 0.65 2.74 -5.24
C ARG A 56 -0.75 2.20 -5.00
N GLY A 57 -0.89 0.88 -5.02
CA GLY A 57 -2.17 0.25 -4.77
C GLY A 57 -2.71 0.58 -3.39
N HIS A 58 -1.83 0.60 -2.39
CA HIS A 58 -2.26 0.87 -1.02
C HIS A 58 -2.38 2.36 -0.71
N ILE A 59 -1.75 3.22 -1.50
CA ILE A 59 -2.08 4.64 -1.43
C ILE A 59 -3.54 4.83 -1.84
N GLN A 60 -3.96 4.19 -2.93
CA GLN A 60 -5.34 4.26 -3.35
C GLN A 60 -6.25 3.64 -2.30
N GLY A 61 -5.85 2.53 -1.72
CA GLY A 61 -6.61 1.90 -0.65
C GLY A 61 -6.80 2.82 0.55
N ASN A 62 -5.75 3.57 0.90
CA ASN A 62 -5.84 4.55 1.98
C ASN A 62 -6.85 5.65 1.66
N LEU A 63 -6.81 6.16 0.44
CA LEU A 63 -7.78 7.17 0.04
C LEU A 63 -9.19 6.64 0.11
N ASN A 64 -9.38 5.40 -0.31
CA ASN A 64 -10.70 4.78 -0.32
C ASN A 64 -11.30 4.63 1.07
N VAL A 65 -10.46 4.47 2.09
CA VAL A 65 -10.97 4.34 3.47
C VAL A 65 -10.92 5.65 4.25
N GLY A 66 -10.58 6.75 3.58
CA GLY A 66 -10.66 8.06 4.19
C GLY A 66 -9.38 8.61 4.76
N ASN A 67 -8.26 7.96 4.52
CA ASN A 67 -6.95 8.51 4.91
C ASN A 67 -6.47 9.40 3.79
N ASP A 68 -6.24 10.66 4.08
CA ASP A 68 -5.91 11.64 3.05
C ASP A 68 -4.40 11.81 2.88
N LYS A 69 -4.03 12.60 1.88
CA LYS A 69 -2.61 12.81 1.56
C LYS A 69 -1.86 13.40 2.73
N ARG A 70 -2.50 14.29 3.47
CA ARG A 70 -1.87 14.93 4.61
C ARG A 70 -1.48 13.90 5.66
N THR A 71 -2.38 12.97 5.94
CA THR A 71 -2.11 11.90 6.88
C THR A 71 -0.98 11.01 6.38
N LEU A 72 -1.00 10.67 5.10
CA LEU A 72 0.05 9.82 4.53
C LEU A 72 1.41 10.51 4.56
N LEU A 73 1.45 11.80 4.28
CA LEU A 73 2.71 12.54 4.37
C LEU A 73 3.23 12.60 5.81
N ALA A 74 2.33 12.71 6.78
CA ALA A 74 2.74 12.68 8.18
C ALA A 74 3.34 11.32 8.53
N VAL A 75 2.78 10.24 8.00
CA VAL A 75 3.31 8.91 8.22
C VAL A 75 4.70 8.78 7.60
N VAL A 76 4.88 9.27 6.37
CA VAL A 76 6.17 9.25 5.69
C VAL A 76 7.22 9.98 6.52
N THR A 77 6.86 11.15 7.02
CA THR A 77 7.76 11.97 7.84
C THR A 77 8.17 11.21 9.10
N GLN A 78 7.21 10.55 9.74
CA GLN A 78 7.48 9.81 10.96
C GLN A 78 8.42 8.63 10.71
N LEU A 79 8.31 8.02 9.53
CA LEU A 79 9.10 6.84 9.20
C LEU A 79 10.49 7.15 8.65
N LEU A 80 10.74 8.40 8.30
CA LEU A 80 12.00 8.79 7.68
C LEU A 80 13.24 8.26 8.42
N PRO A 81 13.32 8.38 9.76
CA PRO A 81 14.53 7.91 10.46
C PRO A 81 14.75 6.41 10.34
N TYR A 82 13.71 5.67 10.06
CA TYR A 82 13.79 4.21 9.97
C TYR A 82 13.92 3.73 8.54
N ALA A 83 13.25 4.41 7.61
CA ALA A 83 13.24 3.99 6.20
C ALA A 83 14.43 4.53 5.41
N GLY A 84 14.87 5.74 5.74
CA GLY A 84 15.94 6.39 5.02
C GLY A 84 15.41 7.20 3.84
N TYR A 85 16.26 8.09 3.34
CA TYR A 85 15.86 9.01 2.28
C TYR A 85 15.46 8.34 0.97
N PRO A 86 16.19 7.33 0.48
CA PRO A 86 15.78 6.76 -0.80
C PRO A 86 14.37 6.19 -0.80
N ARG A 87 14.01 5.43 0.21
CA ARG A 87 12.66 4.86 0.30
C ARG A 87 11.62 5.94 0.56
N THR A 88 11.98 6.91 1.37
CA THR A 88 11.08 8.04 1.66
C THR A 88 10.78 8.84 0.40
N LEU A 89 11.79 9.14 -0.38
CA LEU A 89 11.60 9.92 -1.61
C LEU A 89 10.79 9.12 -2.63
N ASN A 90 11.01 7.81 -2.70
CA ASN A 90 10.20 6.96 -3.57
C ASN A 90 8.73 6.99 -3.16
N ALA A 91 8.47 6.95 -1.86
CA ALA A 91 7.09 6.99 -1.37
C ALA A 91 6.43 8.33 -1.69
N ILE A 92 7.18 9.42 -1.53
CA ILE A 92 6.65 10.75 -1.86
C ILE A 92 6.33 10.84 -3.35
N ALA A 93 7.20 10.27 -4.19
CA ALA A 93 6.93 10.27 -5.63
C ALA A 93 5.64 9.51 -5.93
N CYS A 94 5.43 8.36 -5.29
CA CYS A 94 4.20 7.60 -5.48
C CYS A 94 2.98 8.39 -5.00
N LEU A 95 3.09 9.09 -3.89
CA LEU A 95 2.00 9.91 -3.38
C LEU A 95 1.66 11.03 -4.35
N ASN A 96 2.67 11.68 -4.89
CA ASN A 96 2.43 12.79 -5.80
C ASN A 96 1.84 12.35 -7.12
N GLU A 97 2.18 11.13 -7.55
CA GLU A 97 1.54 10.56 -8.73
C GLU A 97 0.06 10.31 -8.49
N ALA A 98 -0.26 9.74 -7.34
CA ALA A 98 -1.64 9.36 -7.04
C ALA A 98 -2.48 10.56 -6.67
N ILE A 99 -1.89 11.53 -6.00
CA ILE A 99 -2.62 12.70 -5.51
C ILE A 99 -1.81 13.94 -5.89
N PRO A 100 -2.03 14.49 -7.07
CA PRO A 100 -1.28 15.65 -7.51
C PRO A 100 -1.43 16.84 -6.58
N GLU A 101 -0.42 17.66 -6.58
CA GLU A 101 -0.33 18.74 -5.64
C GLU A 101 -1.45 19.74 -5.75
N ASN A 102 -1.97 19.93 -6.92
CA ASN A 102 -3.03 20.90 -7.13
C ASN A 102 -4.38 20.39 -6.75
N GLU A 103 -4.46 19.21 -6.26
CA GLU A 103 -5.74 18.64 -5.85
C GLU A 103 -6.01 18.84 -4.36
#